data_6fbab147df41219b35c62f86dce2ab10
#
_entry.id   6fbab147df41219b35c62f86dce2ab10
#
_cell.length_a   1.000
_cell.length_b   1.000
_cell.length_c   1.000
_cell.angle_alpha   90.00
_cell.angle_beta   90.00
_cell.angle_gamma   90.00
#
_symmetry.space_group_name_H-M   'P 1'
#
loop_
_entity.id
_entity.type
_entity.pdbx_description
1 polymer ?
#
loop_
_entity_poly.entity_id
_entity_poly.type
_entity_poly.pdbx_seq_one_letter_code
_entity_poly.pdbx_strand_id
1 'polypeptide(L)'
;MRFLHTADWQLGKPFAGIGDPQKRALVQQERFQVIRRIGEAAKVHQAEFVLVAGDLFDSSTASKATVSAACSAIGQLVIPVVVIPGNHDHGGPGGIWQQSFFQREQASLAPNLRILLKPEPVELDSAWIFPCPLLRRAECNDTTAWLRSPEAFSGCSNGKPRVVLAHGSTQGFTSQSDEEDSDSAATNQIDLPRLPEAAFDYVALGDWHGTKQVTPTAWFSGTPELDRFPKGEGHDQGKVLGVVAERGQPPTVTPFRTCRLGWHQLAFDFAEDSSLLICQERLENLIGQRANEDLLRLELTGSLGVQVASSLEQLIESLQARLLRLKLTNKVVVAPNAEEIQALTQRPSDPLIARVASQLVARTGGSDETAASARIALRELYAACKEN
;
A
#
# COMPACT_ATOMS: atom_id res chain seq x y z
N MET A 1 13.51 27.26 -5.13
CA MET A 1 13.56 25.99 -5.87
C MET A 1 12.23 25.26 -5.82
N ARG A 2 11.94 24.46 -6.82
CA ARG A 2 10.76 23.56 -6.86
C ARG A 2 11.20 22.16 -7.17
N PHE A 3 10.72 21.18 -6.42
CA PHE A 3 11.06 19.77 -6.66
C PHE A 3 9.94 18.84 -6.22
N LEU A 4 10.00 17.56 -6.65
CA LEU A 4 9.15 16.51 -6.12
C LEU A 4 9.91 15.69 -5.09
N HIS A 5 9.25 15.38 -3.97
CA HIS A 5 9.68 14.42 -2.97
C HIS A 5 8.82 13.18 -3.05
N THR A 6 9.44 12.02 -3.18
CA THR A 6 8.83 10.69 -3.21
C THR A 6 9.74 9.68 -2.54
N ALA A 7 9.24 8.50 -2.19
CA ALA A 7 9.98 7.40 -1.59
C ALA A 7 9.28 6.05 -1.86
N ASP A 8 9.87 4.95 -1.47
CA ASP A 8 9.23 3.65 -1.37
C ASP A 8 8.55 3.19 -2.67
N TRP A 9 9.26 3.36 -3.80
CA TRP A 9 8.76 2.89 -5.09
C TRP A 9 8.70 1.37 -5.14
N GLN A 10 9.59 0.68 -4.42
CA GLN A 10 9.65 -0.77 -4.29
C GLN A 10 9.41 -1.50 -5.61
N LEU A 11 10.15 -1.08 -6.66
CA LEU A 11 10.08 -1.68 -7.98
C LEU A 11 10.53 -3.15 -7.91
N GLY A 12 9.71 -4.03 -8.48
CA GLY A 12 9.94 -5.47 -8.41
C GLY A 12 9.24 -6.17 -7.22
N LYS A 13 8.42 -5.47 -6.43
CA LYS A 13 7.63 -6.06 -5.35
C LYS A 13 6.80 -7.25 -5.86
N PRO A 14 6.91 -8.43 -5.21
CA PRO A 14 6.38 -9.68 -5.77
C PRO A 14 4.85 -9.79 -5.71
N PHE A 15 4.18 -9.14 -4.77
CA PHE A 15 2.72 -9.27 -4.52
C PHE A 15 2.26 -10.74 -4.46
N ALA A 16 3.02 -11.59 -3.77
CA ALA A 16 2.80 -13.04 -3.69
C ALA A 16 1.39 -13.44 -3.20
N GLY A 17 0.75 -12.57 -2.39
CA GLY A 17 -0.62 -12.78 -1.93
C GLY A 17 -1.71 -12.67 -3.02
N ILE A 18 -1.36 -12.34 -4.28
CA ILE A 18 -2.27 -12.37 -5.43
C ILE A 18 -2.02 -13.68 -6.17
N GLY A 19 -2.95 -14.63 -6.07
CA GLY A 19 -2.78 -15.99 -6.61
C GLY A 19 -2.78 -16.04 -8.14
N ASP A 20 -3.63 -15.24 -8.78
CA ASP A 20 -3.71 -15.16 -10.25
C ASP A 20 -2.48 -14.46 -10.85
N PRO A 21 -1.69 -15.15 -11.70
CA PRO A 21 -0.47 -14.57 -12.27
C PRO A 21 -0.72 -13.34 -13.16
N GLN A 22 -1.85 -13.29 -13.89
CA GLN A 22 -2.17 -12.18 -14.78
C GLN A 22 -2.56 -10.94 -13.96
N LYS A 23 -3.41 -11.10 -12.94
CA LYS A 23 -3.78 -10.02 -12.02
C LYS A 23 -2.57 -9.51 -11.23
N ARG A 24 -1.69 -10.41 -10.80
CA ARG A 24 -0.43 -10.06 -10.14
C ARG A 24 0.48 -9.23 -11.06
N ALA A 25 0.63 -9.63 -12.31
CA ALA A 25 1.43 -8.89 -13.29
C ALA A 25 0.89 -7.46 -13.51
N LEU A 26 -0.44 -7.28 -13.53
CA LEU A 26 -1.05 -5.94 -13.64
C LEU A 26 -0.66 -5.04 -12.46
N VAL A 27 -0.72 -5.55 -11.22
CA VAL A 27 -0.32 -4.79 -10.03
C VAL A 27 1.18 -4.47 -10.05
N GLN A 28 2.02 -5.42 -10.46
CA GLN A 28 3.45 -5.19 -10.62
C GLN A 28 3.75 -4.14 -11.70
N GLN A 29 3.07 -4.20 -12.82
CA GLN A 29 3.24 -3.23 -13.91
C GLN A 29 2.84 -1.83 -13.49
N GLU A 30 1.82 -1.68 -12.66
CA GLU A 30 1.35 -0.37 -12.20
C GLU A 30 2.42 0.37 -11.38
N ARG A 31 3.31 -0.35 -10.68
CA ARG A 31 4.48 0.24 -9.98
C ARG A 31 5.46 0.91 -10.95
N PHE A 32 5.53 0.48 -12.20
CA PHE A 32 6.34 1.16 -13.23
C PHE A 32 5.56 2.29 -13.90
N GLN A 33 4.24 2.13 -14.08
CA GLN A 33 3.40 3.17 -14.69
C GLN A 33 3.28 4.42 -13.81
N VAL A 34 3.41 4.28 -12.48
CA VAL A 34 3.39 5.43 -11.58
C VAL A 34 4.54 6.40 -11.85
N ILE A 35 5.70 5.93 -12.37
CA ILE A 35 6.85 6.79 -12.71
C ILE A 35 6.45 7.82 -13.76
N ARG A 36 5.65 7.43 -14.77
CA ARG A 36 5.10 8.37 -15.76
C ARG A 36 4.23 9.43 -15.09
N ARG A 37 3.35 9.05 -14.14
CA ARG A 37 2.49 10.00 -13.41
C ARG A 37 3.30 10.93 -12.49
N ILE A 38 4.42 10.45 -11.94
CA ILE A 38 5.40 11.31 -11.25
C ILE A 38 5.93 12.37 -12.22
N GLY A 39 6.26 11.99 -13.45
CA GLY A 39 6.68 12.94 -14.50
C GLY A 39 5.61 13.96 -14.87
N GLU A 40 4.34 13.56 -14.88
CA GLU A 40 3.21 14.48 -15.09
C GLU A 40 3.06 15.46 -13.91
N ALA A 41 3.15 14.97 -12.68
CA ALA A 41 3.15 15.82 -11.48
C ALA A 41 4.33 16.79 -11.49
N ALA A 42 5.52 16.34 -11.91
CA ALA A 42 6.71 17.19 -12.03
C ALA A 42 6.49 18.35 -13.02
N LYS A 43 5.87 18.08 -14.17
CA LYS A 43 5.52 19.13 -15.14
C LYS A 43 4.52 20.13 -14.58
N VAL A 44 3.45 19.66 -13.92
CA VAL A 44 2.44 20.52 -13.29
C VAL A 44 3.05 21.40 -12.20
N HIS A 45 3.92 20.82 -11.36
CA HIS A 45 4.61 21.53 -10.29
C HIS A 45 5.77 22.40 -10.80
N GLN A 46 6.19 22.24 -12.06
CA GLN A 46 7.40 22.85 -12.62
C GLN A 46 8.65 22.45 -11.81
N ALA A 47 8.74 21.18 -11.45
CA ALA A 47 9.83 20.67 -10.66
C ALA A 47 11.16 20.67 -11.43
N GLU A 48 12.22 21.10 -10.77
CA GLU A 48 13.58 21.14 -11.32
C GLU A 48 14.27 19.78 -11.19
N PHE A 49 13.86 18.95 -10.20
CA PHE A 49 14.36 17.60 -9.96
C PHE A 49 13.35 16.79 -9.13
N VAL A 50 13.59 15.48 -9.05
CA VAL A 50 12.84 14.54 -8.18
C VAL A 50 13.81 13.99 -7.13
N LEU A 51 13.43 14.03 -5.84
CA LEU A 51 14.13 13.35 -4.75
C LEU A 51 13.40 12.05 -4.41
N VAL A 52 14.13 10.94 -4.39
CA VAL A 52 13.62 9.64 -3.94
C VAL A 52 14.31 9.28 -2.62
N ALA A 53 13.55 9.34 -1.54
CA ALA A 53 14.06 9.10 -0.20
C ALA A 53 14.13 7.60 0.16
N GLY A 54 14.84 6.82 -0.64
CA GLY A 54 15.09 5.40 -0.44
C GLY A 54 14.04 4.45 -1.03
N ASP A 55 14.37 3.17 -1.02
CA ASP A 55 13.54 2.05 -1.46
C ASP A 55 13.00 2.20 -2.89
N LEU A 56 13.91 2.52 -3.82
CA LEU A 56 13.59 2.51 -5.25
C LEU A 56 13.25 1.10 -5.71
N PHE A 57 14.02 0.09 -5.25
CA PHE A 57 13.76 -1.33 -5.50
C PHE A 57 13.26 -2.04 -4.25
N ASP A 58 12.41 -3.05 -4.42
CA ASP A 58 11.89 -3.89 -3.32
C ASP A 58 12.96 -4.83 -2.72
N SER A 59 14.09 -4.99 -3.41
CA SER A 59 15.18 -5.86 -2.96
C SER A 59 16.52 -5.43 -3.54
N SER A 60 17.58 -5.60 -2.77
CA SER A 60 18.98 -5.46 -3.22
C SER A 60 19.38 -6.47 -4.32
N THR A 61 18.53 -7.47 -4.58
CA THR A 61 18.70 -8.51 -5.60
C THR A 61 17.64 -8.46 -6.70
N ALA A 62 17.14 -7.27 -7.03
CA ALA A 62 16.15 -7.09 -8.08
C ALA A 62 16.61 -7.70 -9.42
N SER A 63 15.67 -8.30 -10.16
CA SER A 63 15.97 -8.95 -11.42
C SER A 63 16.52 -7.98 -12.47
N LYS A 64 17.32 -8.48 -13.43
CA LYS A 64 17.82 -7.66 -14.55
C LYS A 64 16.68 -7.00 -15.33
N ALA A 65 15.57 -7.70 -15.52
CA ALA A 65 14.38 -7.17 -16.20
C ALA A 65 13.78 -5.99 -15.42
N THR A 66 13.69 -6.11 -14.08
CA THR A 66 13.25 -5.03 -13.18
C THR A 66 14.16 -3.81 -13.30
N VAL A 67 15.48 -4.03 -13.29
CA VAL A 67 16.48 -2.95 -13.42
C VAL A 67 16.34 -2.22 -14.77
N SER A 68 16.29 -2.95 -15.88
CA SER A 68 16.14 -2.35 -17.21
C SER A 68 14.82 -1.57 -17.33
N ALA A 69 13.71 -2.13 -16.84
CA ALA A 69 12.41 -1.47 -16.85
C ALA A 69 12.41 -0.18 -16.00
N ALA A 70 13.04 -0.22 -14.81
CA ALA A 70 13.18 0.94 -13.95
C ALA A 70 14.01 2.05 -14.62
N CYS A 71 15.20 1.71 -15.13
CA CYS A 71 16.05 2.67 -15.83
C CYS A 71 15.33 3.26 -17.05
N SER A 72 14.67 2.43 -17.87
CA SER A 72 13.89 2.92 -19.02
C SER A 72 12.79 3.90 -18.62
N ALA A 73 12.02 3.60 -17.56
CA ALA A 73 10.95 4.46 -17.09
C ALA A 73 11.48 5.78 -16.49
N ILE A 74 12.58 5.73 -15.72
CA ILE A 74 13.21 6.91 -15.11
C ILE A 74 13.85 7.80 -16.20
N GLY A 75 14.46 7.21 -17.19
CA GLY A 75 15.07 7.98 -18.30
C GLY A 75 14.06 8.77 -19.13
N GLN A 76 12.77 8.41 -19.08
CA GLN A 76 11.69 9.19 -19.71
C GLN A 76 11.33 10.46 -18.92
N LEU A 77 11.76 10.56 -17.68
CA LEU A 77 11.65 11.79 -16.89
C LEU A 77 12.75 12.77 -17.40
N VAL A 78 12.34 13.91 -17.91
CA VAL A 78 13.29 14.87 -18.55
C VAL A 78 14.15 15.60 -17.51
N ILE A 79 13.85 15.46 -16.23
CA ILE A 79 14.51 16.15 -15.10
C ILE A 79 15.39 15.18 -14.31
N PRO A 80 16.40 15.69 -13.56
CA PRO A 80 17.22 14.86 -12.68
C PRO A 80 16.40 14.12 -11.64
N VAL A 81 16.73 12.85 -11.44
CA VAL A 81 16.19 12.01 -10.36
C VAL A 81 17.33 11.66 -9.43
N VAL A 82 17.23 12.13 -8.19
CA VAL A 82 18.26 11.95 -7.16
C VAL A 82 17.75 10.98 -6.11
N VAL A 83 18.48 9.90 -5.88
CA VAL A 83 18.06 8.77 -5.05
C VAL A 83 19.10 8.49 -3.97
N ILE A 84 18.68 8.16 -2.77
CA ILE A 84 19.49 7.46 -1.77
C ILE A 84 19.01 6.01 -1.66
N PRO A 85 19.86 5.05 -1.26
CA PRO A 85 19.41 3.73 -0.84
C PRO A 85 18.53 3.78 0.42
N GLY A 86 17.50 2.90 0.45
CA GLY A 86 16.74 2.59 1.65
C GLY A 86 17.18 1.25 2.28
N ASN A 87 16.30 0.63 3.06
CA ASN A 87 16.61 -0.65 3.72
C ASN A 87 16.40 -1.86 2.79
N HIS A 88 15.49 -1.78 1.82
CA HIS A 88 15.27 -2.83 0.82
C HIS A 88 16.39 -2.89 -0.23
N ASP A 89 16.89 -1.76 -0.65
CA ASP A 89 17.90 -1.62 -1.71
C ASP A 89 19.22 -0.99 -1.22
N HIS A 90 19.62 -1.30 0.01
CA HIS A 90 20.76 -0.69 0.70
C HIS A 90 22.04 -0.59 -0.13
N GLY A 91 22.84 0.46 0.14
CA GLY A 91 24.03 0.84 -0.64
C GLY A 91 25.30 0.06 -0.31
N GLY A 92 25.21 -1.03 0.48
CA GLY A 92 26.35 -1.81 0.92
C GLY A 92 27.02 -2.62 -0.20
N PRO A 93 28.19 -3.22 0.11
CA PRO A 93 28.94 -4.02 -0.86
C PRO A 93 28.10 -5.17 -1.45
N GLY A 94 28.15 -5.33 -2.76
CA GLY A 94 27.38 -6.36 -3.49
C GLY A 94 25.91 -6.02 -3.71
N GLY A 95 25.43 -4.90 -3.20
CA GLY A 95 24.08 -4.39 -3.44
C GLY A 95 23.84 -4.02 -4.92
N ILE A 96 22.57 -3.79 -5.27
CA ILE A 96 22.13 -3.53 -6.64
C ILE A 96 22.88 -2.36 -7.30
N TRP A 97 23.17 -1.30 -6.55
CA TRP A 97 23.79 -0.08 -7.04
C TRP A 97 25.23 -0.26 -7.53
N GLN A 98 25.92 -1.29 -7.03
CA GLN A 98 27.30 -1.61 -7.42
C GLN A 98 27.40 -2.69 -8.50
N GLN A 99 26.27 -3.28 -8.89
CA GLN A 99 26.27 -4.30 -9.93
C GLN A 99 26.61 -3.69 -11.31
N SER A 100 27.55 -4.29 -12.02
CA SER A 100 27.97 -3.81 -13.34
C SER A 100 26.81 -3.78 -14.35
N PHE A 101 25.80 -4.63 -14.18
CA PHE A 101 24.60 -4.60 -15.00
C PHE A 101 23.80 -3.32 -14.75
N PHE A 102 23.51 -2.99 -13.46
CA PHE A 102 22.80 -1.77 -13.11
C PHE A 102 23.52 -0.52 -13.66
N GLN A 103 24.83 -0.43 -13.45
CA GLN A 103 25.63 0.71 -13.91
C GLN A 103 25.57 0.92 -15.42
N ARG A 104 25.58 -0.17 -16.23
CA ARG A 104 25.42 -0.08 -17.69
C ARG A 104 24.03 0.36 -18.09
N GLU A 105 22.99 -0.22 -17.49
CA GLU A 105 21.60 0.16 -17.79
C GLU A 105 21.32 1.61 -17.37
N GLN A 106 21.79 2.02 -16.20
CA GLN A 106 21.64 3.39 -15.71
C GLN A 106 22.35 4.38 -16.66
N ALA A 107 23.58 4.12 -17.07
CA ALA A 107 24.31 5.00 -17.98
C ALA A 107 23.65 5.10 -19.37
N SER A 108 23.04 4.01 -19.85
CA SER A 108 22.42 3.94 -21.18
C SER A 108 20.98 4.46 -21.20
N LEU A 109 20.16 4.07 -20.22
CA LEU A 109 18.71 4.28 -20.22
C LEU A 109 18.25 5.40 -19.31
N ALA A 110 19.00 5.69 -18.21
CA ALA A 110 18.65 6.69 -17.22
C ALA A 110 19.85 7.60 -16.87
N PRO A 111 20.43 8.33 -17.82
CA PRO A 111 21.56 9.23 -17.54
C PRO A 111 21.18 10.37 -16.57
N ASN A 112 19.90 10.65 -16.42
CA ASN A 112 19.32 11.59 -15.46
C ASN A 112 19.19 11.04 -14.03
N LEU A 113 19.46 9.74 -13.79
CA LEU A 113 19.41 9.11 -12.47
C LEU A 113 20.74 9.29 -11.75
N ARG A 114 20.73 9.88 -10.56
CA ARG A 114 21.90 10.07 -9.70
C ARG A 114 21.69 9.38 -8.36
N ILE A 115 22.55 8.39 -8.05
CA ILE A 115 22.50 7.65 -6.78
C ILE A 115 23.53 8.23 -5.83
N LEU A 116 23.10 8.61 -4.63
CA LEU A 116 23.95 9.19 -3.59
C LEU A 116 24.25 8.12 -2.53
N LEU A 117 25.47 7.58 -2.58
CA LEU A 117 25.92 6.49 -1.71
C LEU A 117 26.79 6.97 -0.54
N LYS A 118 27.13 8.26 -0.47
CA LYS A 118 28.01 8.81 0.55
C LYS A 118 27.30 9.90 1.34
N PRO A 119 27.56 10.02 2.65
CA PRO A 119 27.09 11.12 3.48
C PRO A 119 27.97 12.37 3.28
N GLU A 120 27.87 13.01 2.14
CA GLU A 120 28.57 14.23 1.77
C GLU A 120 27.63 15.18 1.02
N PRO A 121 27.75 16.51 1.21
CA PRO A 121 26.88 17.45 0.54
C PRO A 121 27.01 17.38 -0.97
N VAL A 122 25.89 17.44 -1.67
CA VAL A 122 25.85 17.40 -3.12
C VAL A 122 25.18 18.67 -3.64
N GLU A 123 25.90 19.42 -4.45
CA GLU A 123 25.36 20.60 -5.09
C GLU A 123 24.53 20.25 -6.33
N LEU A 124 23.32 20.78 -6.39
CA LEU A 124 22.49 20.89 -7.59
C LEU A 124 22.43 22.37 -8.01
N ASP A 125 21.89 22.64 -9.20
CA ASP A 125 21.80 24.01 -9.71
C ASP A 125 21.09 24.95 -8.76
N SER A 126 20.00 24.49 -8.10
CA SER A 126 19.14 25.29 -7.24
C SER A 126 19.15 24.92 -5.75
N ALA A 127 19.89 23.88 -5.35
CA ALA A 127 19.84 23.32 -3.98
C ALA A 127 21.16 22.67 -3.54
N TRP A 128 21.31 22.53 -2.22
CA TRP A 128 22.24 21.60 -1.60
C TRP A 128 21.47 20.40 -1.06
N ILE A 129 21.84 19.18 -1.44
CA ILE A 129 21.29 17.93 -0.93
C ILE A 129 22.26 17.32 0.07
N PHE A 130 21.75 16.94 1.24
CA PHE A 130 22.49 16.29 2.32
C PHE A 130 21.99 14.84 2.46
N PRO A 131 22.61 13.89 1.74
CA PRO A 131 22.15 12.51 1.70
C PRO A 131 22.53 11.74 2.96
N CYS A 132 21.60 10.95 3.46
CA CYS A 132 21.78 10.04 4.60
C CYS A 132 21.44 8.61 4.14
N PRO A 133 22.25 7.99 3.24
CA PRO A 133 21.95 6.70 2.65
C PRO A 133 22.07 5.56 3.67
N LEU A 134 21.22 4.55 3.57
CA LEU A 134 21.40 3.29 4.27
C LEU A 134 22.39 2.40 3.52
N LEU A 135 23.48 2.06 4.20
CA LEU A 135 24.52 1.17 3.64
C LEU A 135 24.30 -0.29 4.07
N ARG A 136 23.34 -0.55 4.95
CA ARG A 136 22.93 -1.88 5.42
C ARG A 136 21.40 -1.91 5.54
N ARG A 137 20.82 -3.12 5.46
CA ARG A 137 19.38 -3.30 5.65
C ARG A 137 18.91 -2.82 7.03
N ALA A 138 19.71 -3.10 8.05
CA ALA A 138 19.46 -2.65 9.42
C ALA A 138 20.69 -1.85 9.88
N GLU A 139 20.52 -0.54 10.08
CA GLU A 139 21.53 0.36 10.59
C GLU A 139 21.18 0.73 12.04
N CYS A 140 22.12 0.51 12.95
CA CYS A 140 21.93 0.82 14.38
C CYS A 140 22.25 2.28 14.70
N ASN A 141 23.03 2.94 13.84
CA ASN A 141 23.44 4.32 14.03
C ASN A 141 22.51 5.25 13.26
N ASP A 142 22.22 6.40 13.83
CA ASP A 142 21.49 7.46 13.16
C ASP A 142 22.29 7.96 11.94
N THR A 143 21.77 7.70 10.73
CA THR A 143 22.43 8.10 9.47
C THR A 143 22.53 9.60 9.28
N THR A 144 21.77 10.40 10.05
CA THR A 144 21.82 11.85 10.04
C THR A 144 22.85 12.44 11.00
N ALA A 145 23.55 11.62 11.79
CA ALA A 145 24.47 12.10 12.82
C ALA A 145 25.59 13.03 12.29
N TRP A 146 26.07 12.80 11.06
CA TRP A 146 27.11 13.61 10.44
C TRP A 146 26.68 15.06 10.18
N LEU A 147 25.36 15.33 10.07
CA LEU A 147 24.80 16.66 9.85
C LEU A 147 24.90 17.59 11.07
N ARG A 148 25.29 17.04 12.21
CA ARG A 148 25.45 17.82 13.46
C ARG A 148 26.82 18.52 13.53
N SER A 149 27.73 18.10 12.66
CA SER A 149 29.08 18.65 12.59
C SER A 149 29.12 19.88 11.67
N PRO A 150 29.83 20.98 12.07
CA PRO A 150 30.00 22.15 11.21
C PRO A 150 30.69 21.82 9.88
N GLU A 151 31.52 20.79 9.83
CA GLU A 151 32.22 20.32 8.65
C GLU A 151 31.26 19.86 7.54
N ALA A 152 30.07 19.39 7.91
CA ALA A 152 29.01 19.00 6.96
C ALA A 152 28.60 20.15 6.00
N PHE A 153 28.83 21.39 6.41
CA PHE A 153 28.46 22.58 5.64
C PHE A 153 29.66 23.25 4.96
N SER A 154 30.85 22.65 5.07
CA SER A 154 32.06 23.19 4.46
C SER A 154 31.90 23.29 2.95
N GLY A 155 32.14 24.47 2.39
CA GLY A 155 32.00 24.73 0.96
C GLY A 155 30.56 24.96 0.48
N CYS A 156 29.55 24.78 1.33
CA CYS A 156 28.17 25.04 0.94
C CYS A 156 27.87 26.57 0.95
N SER A 157 27.48 27.08 -0.22
CA SER A 157 27.05 28.49 -0.32
C SER A 157 25.78 28.74 0.50
N ASN A 158 25.69 29.94 1.10
CA ASN A 158 24.56 30.31 1.97
C ASN A 158 23.27 30.67 1.19
N GLY A 159 23.36 30.83 -0.13
CA GLY A 159 22.22 31.32 -0.92
C GLY A 159 21.25 30.24 -1.39
N LYS A 160 21.69 28.99 -1.48
CA LYS A 160 20.84 27.87 -1.95
C LYS A 160 20.13 27.20 -0.77
N PRO A 161 18.84 26.81 -0.93
CA PRO A 161 18.14 25.96 0.02
C PRO A 161 18.88 24.66 0.27
N ARG A 162 18.75 24.15 1.51
CA ARG A 162 19.40 22.92 1.99
C ARG A 162 18.37 21.88 2.32
N VAL A 163 18.48 20.70 1.68
CA VAL A 163 17.54 19.59 1.84
C VAL A 163 18.26 18.37 2.38
N VAL A 164 17.78 17.85 3.50
CA VAL A 164 18.17 16.52 3.99
C VAL A 164 17.37 15.48 3.22
N LEU A 165 18.03 14.42 2.78
CA LEU A 165 17.42 13.27 2.13
C LEU A 165 17.77 12.03 2.94
N ALA A 166 16.79 11.44 3.65
CA ALA A 166 17.01 10.34 4.61
C ALA A 166 15.93 9.26 4.50
N HIS A 167 16.27 8.03 4.88
CA HIS A 167 15.37 6.90 4.90
C HIS A 167 15.43 6.21 6.26
N GLY A 168 14.29 6.07 6.91
CA GLY A 168 14.18 5.42 8.22
C GLY A 168 13.01 5.95 9.05
N SER A 169 12.78 5.29 10.19
CA SER A 169 11.72 5.66 11.13
C SER A 169 12.12 6.82 12.03
N THR A 170 11.14 7.55 12.55
CA THR A 170 11.32 8.63 13.52
C THR A 170 10.50 8.36 14.78
N GLN A 171 10.73 9.11 15.86
CA GLN A 171 9.92 8.97 17.08
C GLN A 171 8.42 9.11 16.77
N GLY A 172 7.63 8.08 17.14
CA GLY A 172 6.19 8.01 16.88
C GLY A 172 5.80 7.52 15.47
N PHE A 173 6.76 7.28 14.58
CA PHE A 173 6.54 6.78 13.23
C PHE A 173 7.54 5.67 12.93
N THR A 174 7.16 4.46 13.28
CA THR A 174 7.90 3.24 12.91
C THR A 174 7.22 2.60 11.71
N SER A 175 8.02 2.11 10.74
CA SER A 175 7.48 1.31 9.65
C SER A 175 6.70 0.14 10.25
N GLN A 176 5.44 -0.01 9.86
CA GLN A 176 4.69 -1.22 10.21
C GLN A 176 5.18 -2.30 9.24
N SER A 177 6.15 -3.11 9.69
CA SER A 177 6.53 -4.33 8.99
C SER A 177 5.29 -5.19 8.74
N ASP A 178 5.24 -5.86 7.60
CA ASP A 178 4.32 -6.98 7.39
C ASP A 178 4.57 -8.01 8.50
N GLU A 179 3.54 -8.73 8.92
CA GLU A 179 3.47 -9.59 10.13
C GLU A 179 4.64 -10.60 10.30
N GLU A 180 5.56 -10.69 9.35
CA GLU A 180 6.70 -11.61 9.35
C GLU A 180 8.00 -11.01 9.96
N ASP A 181 8.10 -9.69 10.18
CA ASP A 181 9.31 -9.02 10.69
C ASP A 181 9.15 -8.41 12.11
N SER A 182 8.36 -9.03 12.97
CA SER A 182 7.99 -8.49 14.30
C SER A 182 9.13 -8.43 15.34
N ASP A 183 10.34 -8.84 15.01
CA ASP A 183 11.47 -8.96 15.95
C ASP A 183 12.61 -7.93 15.72
N SER A 184 12.39 -6.87 14.95
CA SER A 184 13.42 -5.86 14.72
C SER A 184 13.49 -4.87 15.89
N ALA A 185 14.55 -4.95 16.68
CA ALA A 185 15.06 -3.84 17.48
C ALA A 185 14.99 -2.56 16.64
N ALA A 186 14.77 -1.41 17.28
CA ALA A 186 14.65 -0.10 16.63
C ALA A 186 15.87 0.24 15.76
N THR A 187 15.87 -0.29 14.53
CA THR A 187 16.92 -0.04 13.52
C THR A 187 16.46 1.08 12.57
N ASN A 188 17.40 1.68 11.85
CA ASN A 188 17.15 2.76 10.87
C ASN A 188 16.46 3.99 11.48
N GLN A 189 16.73 4.28 12.76
CA GLN A 189 16.12 5.43 13.43
C GLN A 189 16.81 6.73 13.07
N ILE A 190 16.00 7.74 12.77
CA ILE A 190 16.39 9.13 12.50
C ILE A 190 16.01 9.98 13.70
N ASP A 191 16.99 10.61 14.33
CA ASP A 191 16.80 11.50 15.48
C ASP A 191 16.61 12.96 15.00
N LEU A 192 15.40 13.25 14.49
CA LEU A 192 15.05 14.58 13.96
C LEU A 192 15.28 15.73 14.97
N PRO A 193 14.93 15.59 16.28
CA PRO A 193 15.18 16.64 17.26
C PRO A 193 16.65 17.05 17.39
N ARG A 194 17.59 16.20 17.01
CA ARG A 194 19.03 16.51 17.05
C ARG A 194 19.56 17.14 15.77
N LEU A 195 18.76 17.27 14.72
CA LEU A 195 19.15 18.04 13.55
C LEU A 195 19.17 19.54 13.88
N PRO A 196 20.16 20.30 13.38
CA PRO A 196 20.17 21.76 13.57
C PRO A 196 19.06 22.38 12.69
N GLU A 197 17.91 22.69 13.30
CA GLU A 197 16.71 23.18 12.60
C GLU A 197 16.98 24.35 11.64
N ALA A 198 17.75 25.35 12.09
CA ALA A 198 18.05 26.51 11.26
C ALA A 198 19.00 26.22 10.09
N ALA A 199 19.59 25.02 10.02
CA ALA A 199 20.53 24.67 8.96
C ALA A 199 19.83 24.17 7.70
N PHE A 200 18.61 23.61 7.82
CA PHE A 200 17.89 22.93 6.74
C PHE A 200 16.53 23.57 6.47
N ASP A 201 16.18 23.66 5.21
CA ASP A 201 14.91 24.23 4.74
C ASP A 201 13.85 23.15 4.49
N TYR A 202 14.30 21.88 4.28
CA TYR A 202 13.43 20.73 4.12
C TYR A 202 14.12 19.42 4.51
N VAL A 203 13.37 18.48 5.06
CA VAL A 203 13.81 17.12 5.37
C VAL A 203 12.89 16.14 4.66
N ALA A 204 13.41 15.50 3.63
CA ALA A 204 12.72 14.49 2.83
C ALA A 204 12.96 13.10 3.43
N LEU A 205 11.89 12.47 3.91
CA LEU A 205 11.91 11.17 4.60
C LEU A 205 11.22 10.08 3.76
N GLY A 206 11.79 8.88 3.77
CA GLY A 206 11.19 7.62 3.30
C GLY A 206 11.12 6.58 4.41
N ASP A 207 10.55 5.39 4.15
CA ASP A 207 10.28 4.26 5.05
C ASP A 207 8.82 4.19 5.54
N TRP A 208 8.19 5.31 5.86
CA TRP A 208 6.77 5.36 6.16
C TRP A 208 5.96 5.50 4.87
N HIS A 209 5.12 4.50 4.56
CA HIS A 209 4.42 4.43 3.27
C HIS A 209 3.25 5.41 3.12
N GLY A 210 2.81 6.08 4.18
CA GLY A 210 1.78 7.13 4.14
C GLY A 210 2.38 8.54 4.06
N THR A 211 1.70 9.46 3.40
CA THR A 211 2.06 10.88 3.42
C THR A 211 1.85 11.46 4.81
N LYS A 212 2.89 12.03 5.41
CA LYS A 212 2.80 12.57 6.78
C LYS A 212 3.77 13.73 7.02
N GLN A 213 3.24 14.81 7.57
CA GLN A 213 4.06 15.87 8.15
C GLN A 213 4.51 15.48 9.55
N VAL A 214 5.82 15.48 9.80
CA VAL A 214 6.43 15.15 11.10
C VAL A 214 6.76 16.42 11.88
N THR A 215 7.39 17.39 11.19
CA THR A 215 7.66 18.75 11.70
C THR A 215 7.27 19.77 10.63
N PRO A 216 7.31 21.07 10.88
CA PRO A 216 7.03 22.07 9.84
C PRO A 216 7.89 21.92 8.58
N THR A 217 9.11 21.38 8.71
CA THR A 217 10.05 21.18 7.60
C THR A 217 10.29 19.74 7.21
N ALA A 218 9.87 18.74 8.02
CA ALA A 218 10.12 17.32 7.79
C ALA A 218 8.85 16.55 7.39
N TRP A 219 8.94 15.79 6.30
CA TRP A 219 7.83 15.05 5.73
C TRP A 219 8.22 13.66 5.27
N PHE A 220 7.34 12.68 5.54
CA PHE A 220 7.28 11.45 4.77
C PHE A 220 6.40 11.68 3.53
N SER A 221 6.91 11.33 2.36
CA SER A 221 6.12 11.39 1.12
C SER A 221 5.12 10.25 1.00
N GLY A 222 5.45 9.12 1.58
CA GLY A 222 4.77 7.85 1.33
C GLY A 222 5.11 7.23 -0.02
N THR A 223 4.53 6.05 -0.28
CA THR A 223 4.66 5.36 -1.58
C THR A 223 3.78 6.03 -2.65
N PRO A 224 4.27 6.21 -3.89
CA PRO A 224 3.52 6.89 -4.95
C PRO A 224 2.39 6.03 -5.56
N GLU A 225 2.43 4.70 -5.41
CA GLU A 225 1.37 3.76 -5.74
C GLU A 225 1.07 2.89 -4.53
N LEU A 226 -0.20 2.58 -4.28
CA LEU A 226 -0.59 1.77 -3.13
C LEU A 226 0.01 0.37 -3.22
N ASP A 227 0.46 -0.15 -2.09
CA ASP A 227 1.12 -1.46 -2.00
C ASP A 227 0.49 -2.43 -1.00
N ARG A 228 -0.43 -1.94 -0.18
CA ARG A 228 -1.13 -2.70 0.87
C ARG A 228 -2.50 -2.12 1.20
N PHE A 229 -3.33 -2.90 1.88
CA PHE A 229 -4.58 -2.39 2.46
C PHE A 229 -4.28 -1.40 3.58
N PRO A 230 -5.07 -0.33 3.71
CA PRO A 230 -4.91 0.65 4.79
C PRO A 230 -4.92 -0.04 6.17
N LYS A 231 -4.01 0.33 7.06
CA LYS A 231 -3.96 -0.14 8.45
C LYS A 231 -4.18 1.07 9.38
N GLY A 232 -5.40 1.25 9.86
CA GLY A 232 -5.75 2.35 10.79
C GLY A 232 -5.77 3.75 10.16
N GLU A 233 -5.79 4.77 10.99
CA GLU A 233 -5.76 6.17 10.55
C GLU A 233 -4.34 6.62 10.17
N GLY A 234 -4.22 7.50 9.17
CA GLY A 234 -2.94 8.10 8.77
C GLY A 234 -2.18 7.38 7.64
N HIS A 235 -2.76 6.35 7.01
CA HIS A 235 -2.19 5.69 5.84
C HIS A 235 -2.62 6.34 4.53
N ASP A 236 -2.31 7.63 4.38
CA ASP A 236 -2.60 8.40 3.16
C ASP A 236 -1.53 8.14 2.09
N GLN A 237 -1.63 7.02 1.39
CA GLN A 237 -0.70 6.54 0.35
C GLN A 237 -1.08 7.05 -1.05
N GLY A 238 -0.21 6.81 -2.01
CA GLY A 238 -0.51 7.02 -3.43
C GLY A 238 -0.31 8.45 -3.91
N LYS A 239 0.65 9.15 -3.30
CA LYS A 239 0.97 10.55 -3.59
C LYS A 239 2.47 10.76 -3.72
N VAL A 240 2.82 11.89 -4.33
CA VAL A 240 4.13 12.54 -4.24
C VAL A 240 3.95 13.96 -3.75
N LEU A 241 4.97 14.54 -3.15
CA LEU A 241 4.93 15.90 -2.61
C LEU A 241 5.63 16.87 -3.55
N GLY A 242 4.91 17.87 -4.04
CA GLY A 242 5.49 19.04 -4.67
C GLY A 242 5.95 20.03 -3.60
N VAL A 243 7.22 20.32 -3.58
CA VAL A 243 7.84 21.18 -2.56
C VAL A 243 8.36 22.44 -3.21
N VAL A 244 8.02 23.59 -2.61
CA VAL A 244 8.66 24.89 -2.87
C VAL A 244 9.44 25.26 -1.63
N ALA A 245 10.74 25.44 -1.75
CA ALA A 245 11.59 25.82 -0.64
C ALA A 245 12.51 26.99 -1.02
N GLU A 246 12.68 27.90 -0.06
CA GLU A 246 13.58 29.04 -0.13
C GLU A 246 14.47 29.04 1.10
N ARG A 247 15.69 29.54 0.97
CA ARG A 247 16.65 29.53 2.09
C ARG A 247 16.13 30.33 3.26
N GLY A 248 16.02 29.69 4.43
CA GLY A 248 15.57 30.29 5.68
C GLY A 248 14.07 30.60 5.77
N GLN A 249 13.25 30.02 4.87
CA GLN A 249 11.81 30.15 4.88
C GLN A 249 11.13 28.79 5.06
N PRO A 250 9.96 28.72 5.70
CA PRO A 250 9.17 27.51 5.77
C PRO A 250 8.80 26.99 4.37
N PRO A 251 8.91 25.69 4.10
CA PRO A 251 8.57 25.13 2.80
C PRO A 251 7.05 25.12 2.57
N THR A 252 6.66 25.27 1.31
CA THR A 252 5.27 24.99 0.89
C THR A 252 5.21 23.61 0.27
N VAL A 253 4.32 22.76 0.79
CA VAL A 253 4.18 21.35 0.37
C VAL A 253 2.78 21.13 -0.19
N THR A 254 2.70 20.61 -1.42
CA THR A 254 1.46 20.30 -2.13
C THR A 254 1.45 18.83 -2.52
N PRO A 255 0.53 18.01 -2.02
CA PRO A 255 0.44 16.61 -2.42
C PRO A 255 -0.20 16.45 -3.81
N PHE A 256 0.40 15.61 -4.66
CA PHE A 256 -0.12 15.20 -5.96
C PHE A 256 -0.47 13.72 -5.92
N ARG A 257 -1.72 13.37 -6.21
CA ARG A 257 -2.14 11.98 -6.29
C ARG A 257 -1.54 11.32 -7.54
N THR A 258 -0.87 10.19 -7.35
CA THR A 258 -0.21 9.43 -8.40
C THR A 258 -0.71 7.99 -8.53
N CYS A 259 -1.37 7.46 -7.49
CA CYS A 259 -1.92 6.11 -7.52
C CYS A 259 -3.10 5.97 -8.47
N ARG A 260 -3.22 4.78 -9.06
CA ARG A 260 -4.34 4.38 -9.90
C ARG A 260 -5.17 3.27 -9.27
N LEU A 261 -4.53 2.29 -8.66
CA LEU A 261 -5.23 1.14 -8.09
C LEU A 261 -5.95 1.52 -6.79
N GLY A 262 -7.17 0.99 -6.63
CA GLY A 262 -7.94 1.09 -5.39
C GLY A 262 -7.60 -0.06 -4.45
N TRP A 263 -7.29 0.24 -3.18
CA TRP A 263 -7.14 -0.74 -2.11
C TRP A 263 -8.18 -0.44 -1.04
N HIS A 264 -9.25 -1.23 -1.02
CA HIS A 264 -10.44 -0.97 -0.23
C HIS A 264 -10.62 -1.98 0.88
N GLN A 265 -11.29 -1.55 1.97
CA GLN A 265 -11.73 -2.43 3.04
C GLN A 265 -13.20 -2.18 3.32
N LEU A 266 -13.94 -3.27 3.51
CA LEU A 266 -15.33 -3.23 3.93
C LEU A 266 -15.58 -4.36 4.93
N ALA A 267 -16.09 -4.00 6.11
CA ALA A 267 -16.70 -4.94 7.05
C ALA A 267 -18.21 -4.75 7.00
N PHE A 268 -18.96 -5.83 6.91
CA PHE A 268 -20.40 -5.80 6.82
C PHE A 268 -21.03 -6.91 7.67
N ASP A 269 -22.04 -6.54 8.46
CA ASP A 269 -22.81 -7.45 9.29
C ASP A 269 -24.23 -7.59 8.74
N PHE A 270 -24.67 -8.82 8.48
CA PHE A 270 -25.99 -9.12 7.96
C PHE A 270 -26.96 -9.35 9.13
N ALA A 271 -27.82 -8.37 9.39
CA ALA A 271 -28.87 -8.47 10.39
C ALA A 271 -30.12 -9.22 9.87
N GLU A 272 -30.39 -9.10 8.57
CA GLU A 272 -31.54 -9.71 7.88
C GLU A 272 -31.29 -9.85 6.38
N ASP A 273 -32.14 -10.54 5.67
CA ASP A 273 -31.99 -10.83 4.22
C ASP A 273 -31.95 -9.58 3.34
N SER A 274 -32.70 -8.54 3.71
CA SER A 274 -32.69 -7.23 3.00
C SER A 274 -31.33 -6.52 3.07
N SER A 275 -30.49 -6.86 4.04
CA SER A 275 -29.15 -6.31 4.23
C SER A 275 -28.21 -6.60 3.05
N LEU A 276 -28.50 -7.64 2.24
CA LEU A 276 -27.68 -7.95 1.06
C LEU A 276 -27.71 -6.81 0.03
N LEU A 277 -28.86 -6.19 -0.19
CA LEU A 277 -28.98 -5.05 -1.11
C LEU A 277 -28.15 -3.85 -0.63
N ILE A 278 -28.15 -3.60 0.70
CA ILE A 278 -27.34 -2.53 1.30
C ILE A 278 -25.85 -2.83 1.14
N CYS A 279 -25.45 -4.09 1.30
CA CYS A 279 -24.07 -4.51 1.07
C CYS A 279 -23.64 -4.30 -0.39
N GLN A 280 -24.50 -4.68 -1.35
CA GLN A 280 -24.27 -4.47 -2.78
C GLN A 280 -24.12 -2.99 -3.11
N GLU A 281 -25.01 -2.13 -2.61
CA GLU A 281 -24.92 -0.69 -2.81
C GLU A 281 -23.63 -0.09 -2.23
N ARG A 282 -23.21 -0.50 -1.04
CA ARG A 282 -21.93 -0.07 -0.45
C ARG A 282 -20.73 -0.50 -1.30
N LEU A 283 -20.75 -1.74 -1.79
CA LEU A 283 -19.69 -2.23 -2.68
C LEU A 283 -19.67 -1.46 -4.00
N GLU A 284 -20.83 -1.19 -4.60
CA GLU A 284 -20.93 -0.44 -5.85
C GLU A 284 -20.44 1.01 -5.68
N ASN A 285 -20.76 1.66 -4.57
CA ASN A 285 -20.23 3.00 -4.24
C ASN A 285 -18.71 3.00 -4.02
N LEU A 286 -18.14 1.89 -3.51
CA LEU A 286 -16.73 1.79 -3.20
C LEU A 286 -15.86 1.48 -4.43
N ILE A 287 -16.26 0.51 -5.23
CA ILE A 287 -15.47 -0.01 -6.35
C ILE A 287 -16.12 0.22 -7.72
N GLY A 288 -17.40 0.59 -7.77
CA GLY A 288 -18.15 0.74 -9.00
C GLY A 288 -18.24 -0.53 -9.84
N GLN A 289 -18.31 -0.37 -11.16
CA GLN A 289 -18.36 -1.48 -12.12
C GLN A 289 -17.01 -1.71 -12.84
N ARG A 290 -15.92 -1.18 -12.28
CA ARG A 290 -14.58 -1.34 -12.86
C ARG A 290 -14.07 -2.77 -12.74
N ALA A 291 -13.23 -3.19 -13.69
CA ALA A 291 -12.55 -4.47 -13.65
C ALA A 291 -11.03 -4.27 -13.72
N ASN A 292 -10.29 -5.07 -12.96
CA ASN A 292 -8.83 -5.07 -12.91
C ASN A 292 -8.21 -3.72 -12.46
N GLU A 293 -8.89 -3.01 -11.57
CA GLU A 293 -8.39 -1.73 -11.01
C GLU A 293 -8.41 -1.69 -9.49
N ASP A 294 -9.14 -2.62 -8.84
CA ASP A 294 -9.36 -2.58 -7.40
C ASP A 294 -8.96 -3.89 -6.71
N LEU A 295 -8.50 -3.75 -5.46
CA LEU A 295 -8.27 -4.82 -4.51
C LEU A 295 -9.20 -4.58 -3.31
N LEU A 296 -9.84 -5.62 -2.80
CA LEU A 296 -10.80 -5.51 -1.70
C LEU A 296 -10.49 -6.49 -0.58
N ARG A 297 -10.44 -6.00 0.65
CA ARG A 297 -10.56 -6.79 1.86
C ARG A 297 -12.01 -6.72 2.33
N LEU A 298 -12.70 -7.87 2.31
CA LEU A 298 -14.11 -7.98 2.65
C LEU A 298 -14.27 -8.89 3.86
N GLU A 299 -14.88 -8.37 4.92
CA GLU A 299 -15.19 -9.12 6.13
C GLU A 299 -16.70 -9.15 6.31
N LEU A 300 -17.28 -10.36 6.26
CA LEU A 300 -18.72 -10.58 6.34
C LEU A 300 -19.06 -11.37 7.60
N THR A 301 -20.05 -10.89 8.35
CA THR A 301 -20.59 -11.52 9.56
C THR A 301 -22.11 -11.49 9.55
N GLY A 302 -22.75 -12.05 10.57
CA GLY A 302 -24.19 -12.05 10.71
C GLY A 302 -24.86 -13.31 10.18
N SER A 303 -26.14 -13.20 9.78
CA SER A 303 -26.94 -14.34 9.33
C SER A 303 -27.80 -14.00 8.13
N LEU A 304 -27.92 -14.94 7.20
CA LEU A 304 -28.78 -14.84 6.00
C LEU A 304 -29.61 -16.12 5.83
N GLY A 305 -30.80 -15.96 5.23
CA GLY A 305 -31.60 -17.07 4.75
C GLY A 305 -30.89 -17.84 3.63
N VAL A 306 -31.28 -19.08 3.39
CA VAL A 306 -30.64 -19.99 2.42
C VAL A 306 -30.67 -19.40 1.00
N GLN A 307 -31.77 -18.78 0.63
CA GLN A 307 -31.93 -18.20 -0.70
C GLN A 307 -31.01 -16.98 -0.92
N VAL A 308 -30.93 -16.10 0.05
CA VAL A 308 -30.11 -14.90 -0.02
C VAL A 308 -28.63 -15.21 0.09
N ALA A 309 -28.27 -16.26 0.85
CA ALA A 309 -26.91 -16.77 0.91
C ALA A 309 -26.38 -17.21 -0.47
N SER A 310 -27.22 -17.87 -1.30
CA SER A 310 -26.86 -18.21 -2.68
C SER A 310 -26.62 -16.97 -3.54
N SER A 311 -27.40 -15.91 -3.35
CA SER A 311 -27.16 -14.61 -4.02
C SER A 311 -25.87 -13.94 -3.55
N LEU A 312 -25.50 -14.08 -2.26
CA LEU A 312 -24.22 -13.63 -1.74
C LEU A 312 -23.04 -14.39 -2.38
N GLU A 313 -23.16 -15.70 -2.57
CA GLU A 313 -22.13 -16.50 -3.24
C GLU A 313 -21.90 -16.03 -4.69
N GLN A 314 -22.97 -15.76 -5.44
CA GLN A 314 -22.88 -15.21 -6.79
C GLN A 314 -22.23 -13.82 -6.81
N LEU A 315 -22.53 -12.99 -5.83
CA LEU A 315 -21.87 -11.68 -5.67
C LEU A 315 -20.37 -11.85 -5.41
N ILE A 316 -19.99 -12.76 -4.51
CA ILE A 316 -18.58 -13.06 -4.20
C ILE A 316 -17.85 -13.56 -5.44
N GLU A 317 -18.45 -14.47 -6.22
CA GLU A 317 -17.88 -14.96 -7.46
C GLU A 317 -17.66 -13.83 -8.48
N SER A 318 -18.63 -12.95 -8.64
CA SER A 318 -18.51 -11.76 -9.49
C SER A 318 -17.39 -10.84 -9.04
N LEU A 319 -17.26 -10.61 -7.73
CA LEU A 319 -16.16 -9.81 -7.16
C LEU A 319 -14.80 -10.47 -7.39
N GLN A 320 -14.69 -11.79 -7.22
CA GLN A 320 -13.46 -12.53 -7.49
C GLN A 320 -13.04 -12.42 -8.96
N ALA A 321 -13.99 -12.42 -9.88
CA ALA A 321 -13.71 -12.26 -11.30
C ALA A 321 -13.21 -10.85 -11.63
N ARG A 322 -13.88 -9.81 -11.13
CA ARG A 322 -13.60 -8.40 -11.46
C ARG A 322 -12.40 -7.79 -10.74
N LEU A 323 -12.17 -8.16 -9.48
CA LEU A 323 -11.12 -7.56 -8.66
C LEU A 323 -9.74 -8.15 -8.97
N LEU A 324 -8.71 -7.35 -8.86
CA LEU A 324 -7.32 -7.82 -8.87
C LEU A 324 -7.03 -8.78 -7.71
N ARG A 325 -7.65 -8.49 -6.54
CA ARG A 325 -7.60 -9.37 -5.37
C ARG A 325 -8.86 -9.19 -4.52
N LEU A 326 -9.49 -10.29 -4.14
CA LEU A 326 -10.46 -10.33 -3.05
C LEU A 326 -9.85 -11.09 -1.87
N LYS A 327 -9.59 -10.38 -0.75
CA LYS A 327 -9.23 -10.98 0.55
C LYS A 327 -10.52 -11.11 1.36
N LEU A 328 -11.16 -12.29 1.28
CA LEU A 328 -12.46 -12.54 1.91
C LEU A 328 -12.29 -13.22 3.26
N THR A 329 -12.97 -12.69 4.28
CA THR A 329 -13.26 -13.36 5.54
C THR A 329 -14.79 -13.47 5.64
N ASN A 330 -15.34 -14.66 5.38
CA ASN A 330 -16.78 -14.90 5.44
C ASN A 330 -17.12 -15.73 6.69
N LYS A 331 -17.83 -15.14 7.64
CA LYS A 331 -18.34 -15.75 8.87
C LYS A 331 -19.87 -15.70 8.93
N VAL A 332 -20.52 -15.53 7.77
CA VAL A 332 -21.98 -15.48 7.70
C VAL A 332 -22.56 -16.84 8.05
N VAL A 333 -23.51 -16.86 8.96
CA VAL A 333 -24.27 -18.06 9.31
C VAL A 333 -25.45 -18.17 8.35
N VAL A 334 -25.54 -19.29 7.65
CA VAL A 334 -26.68 -19.57 6.79
C VAL A 334 -27.72 -20.39 7.59
N ALA A 335 -28.91 -19.79 7.77
CA ALA A 335 -30.00 -20.45 8.47
C ALA A 335 -31.32 -20.11 7.75
N PRO A 336 -32.24 -21.05 7.61
CA PRO A 336 -33.54 -20.74 7.02
C PRO A 336 -34.24 -19.65 7.83
N ASN A 337 -34.75 -18.62 7.15
CA ASN A 337 -35.51 -17.55 7.80
C ASN A 337 -36.94 -18.02 8.13
N ALA A 338 -37.73 -17.16 8.79
CA ALA A 338 -39.09 -17.53 9.21
C ALA A 338 -40.01 -17.93 8.06
N GLU A 339 -39.91 -17.25 6.91
CA GLU A 339 -40.70 -17.55 5.72
C GLU A 339 -40.28 -18.87 5.07
N GLU A 340 -38.98 -19.14 5.00
CA GLU A 340 -38.44 -20.39 4.49
C GLU A 340 -38.81 -21.59 5.37
N ILE A 341 -38.80 -21.40 6.70
CA ILE A 341 -39.28 -22.39 7.68
C ILE A 341 -40.76 -22.65 7.48
N GLN A 342 -41.57 -21.59 7.33
CA GLN A 342 -42.98 -21.70 7.09
C GLN A 342 -43.29 -22.44 5.79
N ALA A 343 -42.59 -22.09 4.72
CA ALA A 343 -42.73 -22.80 3.42
C ALA A 343 -42.37 -24.27 3.48
N LEU A 344 -41.41 -24.67 4.30
CA LEU A 344 -41.09 -26.08 4.54
C LEU A 344 -42.13 -26.78 5.42
N THR A 345 -42.53 -26.18 6.52
CA THR A 345 -43.39 -26.80 7.53
C THR A 345 -44.86 -26.83 7.12
N GLN A 346 -45.30 -25.94 6.24
CA GLN A 346 -46.65 -25.83 5.70
C GLN A 346 -46.77 -26.27 4.22
N ARG A 347 -46.03 -27.30 3.78
CA ARG A 347 -46.00 -27.78 2.39
C ARG A 347 -47.10 -28.81 2.16
N PRO A 348 -48.26 -28.45 1.58
CA PRO A 348 -49.38 -29.38 1.40
C PRO A 348 -49.09 -30.49 0.38
N SER A 349 -48.22 -30.19 -0.58
CA SER A 349 -47.84 -31.13 -1.67
C SER A 349 -46.98 -32.29 -1.15
N ASP A 350 -46.30 -32.12 0.01
CA ASP A 350 -45.42 -33.14 0.57
C ASP A 350 -45.46 -33.14 2.12
N PRO A 351 -46.46 -33.85 2.69
CA PRO A 351 -46.65 -33.88 4.16
C PRO A 351 -45.48 -34.54 4.91
N LEU A 352 -44.69 -35.40 4.25
CA LEU A 352 -43.53 -36.02 4.88
C LEU A 352 -42.42 -35.00 5.11
N ILE A 353 -42.11 -34.19 4.10
CA ILE A 353 -41.13 -33.11 4.22
C ILE A 353 -41.55 -32.12 5.28
N ALA A 354 -42.83 -31.68 5.28
CA ALA A 354 -43.35 -30.77 6.28
C ALA A 354 -43.21 -31.31 7.72
N ARG A 355 -43.41 -32.61 7.92
CA ARG A 355 -43.25 -33.26 9.24
C ARG A 355 -41.78 -33.34 9.65
N VAL A 356 -40.87 -33.69 8.74
CA VAL A 356 -39.43 -33.72 9.02
C VAL A 356 -38.93 -32.33 9.33
N ALA A 357 -39.29 -31.29 8.54
CA ALA A 357 -38.94 -29.91 8.79
C ALA A 357 -39.41 -29.44 10.20
N SER A 358 -40.68 -29.73 10.57
CA SER A 358 -41.21 -29.36 11.89
C SER A 358 -40.45 -30.04 13.03
N GLN A 359 -40.01 -31.27 12.87
CA GLN A 359 -39.17 -31.98 13.86
C GLN A 359 -37.77 -31.39 13.96
N LEU A 360 -37.16 -30.97 12.86
CA LEU A 360 -35.86 -30.31 12.83
C LEU A 360 -35.96 -28.93 13.52
N VAL A 361 -36.95 -28.11 13.16
CA VAL A 361 -37.21 -26.80 13.79
C VAL A 361 -37.31 -26.92 15.33
N ALA A 362 -38.08 -27.93 15.80
CA ALA A 362 -38.21 -28.13 17.24
C ALA A 362 -36.87 -28.46 17.96
N ARG A 363 -35.85 -28.88 17.25
CA ARG A 363 -34.53 -29.24 17.77
C ARG A 363 -33.48 -28.14 17.58
N THR A 364 -33.78 -27.04 16.88
CA THR A 364 -32.81 -25.94 16.61
C THR A 364 -32.61 -25.01 17.84
N GLY A 365 -33.49 -25.06 18.85
CA GLY A 365 -33.55 -24.12 19.95
C GLY A 365 -32.47 -24.29 21.04
N GLY A 366 -31.48 -25.17 20.86
CA GLY A 366 -30.38 -25.39 21.81
C GLY A 366 -29.04 -24.87 21.32
N SER A 367 -28.02 -24.94 22.19
CA SER A 367 -26.61 -24.65 21.86
C SER A 367 -25.74 -25.90 21.80
N ASP A 368 -26.31 -27.09 21.90
CA ASP A 368 -25.63 -28.38 21.86
C ASP A 368 -25.35 -28.85 20.41
N GLU A 369 -24.61 -29.94 20.29
CA GLU A 369 -24.24 -30.54 19.00
C GLU A 369 -25.48 -31.01 18.23
N THR A 370 -26.53 -31.44 18.95
CA THR A 370 -27.79 -31.89 18.33
C THR A 370 -28.53 -30.72 17.69
N ALA A 371 -28.56 -29.56 18.32
CA ALA A 371 -29.15 -28.36 17.74
C ALA A 371 -28.35 -27.82 16.55
N ALA A 372 -27.01 -27.90 16.61
CA ALA A 372 -26.16 -27.55 15.47
C ALA A 372 -26.41 -28.46 14.26
N SER A 373 -26.50 -29.78 14.48
CA SER A 373 -26.82 -30.73 13.43
C SER A 373 -28.24 -30.55 12.84
N ALA A 374 -29.21 -30.19 13.69
CA ALA A 374 -30.58 -29.91 13.25
C ALA A 374 -30.66 -28.65 12.36
N ARG A 375 -29.89 -27.59 12.69
CA ARG A 375 -29.77 -26.38 11.84
C ARG A 375 -29.18 -26.70 10.46
N ILE A 376 -28.11 -27.49 10.43
CA ILE A 376 -27.51 -27.95 9.15
C ILE A 376 -28.51 -28.74 8.34
N ALA A 377 -29.16 -29.77 8.97
CA ALA A 377 -30.13 -30.61 8.29
C ALA A 377 -31.34 -29.82 7.75
N LEU A 378 -31.82 -28.81 8.48
CA LEU A 378 -32.92 -27.96 8.04
C LEU A 378 -32.54 -27.12 6.83
N ARG A 379 -31.29 -26.58 6.82
CA ARG A 379 -30.73 -25.85 5.67
C ARG A 379 -30.66 -26.74 4.42
N GLU A 380 -30.07 -27.93 4.54
CA GLU A 380 -29.94 -28.89 3.42
C GLU A 380 -31.31 -29.36 2.90
N LEU A 381 -32.26 -29.58 3.82
CA LEU A 381 -33.62 -29.93 3.44
C LEU A 381 -34.30 -28.83 2.61
N TYR A 382 -34.10 -27.54 3.03
CA TYR A 382 -34.66 -26.41 2.28
C TYR A 382 -34.03 -26.28 0.90
N ALA A 383 -32.73 -26.39 0.78
CA ALA A 383 -32.01 -26.36 -0.49
C ALA A 383 -32.49 -27.45 -1.45
N ALA A 384 -32.55 -28.70 -0.99
CA ALA A 384 -33.02 -29.85 -1.79
C ALA A 384 -34.49 -29.72 -2.26
N CYS A 385 -35.32 -29.02 -1.47
CA CYS A 385 -36.73 -28.80 -1.85
C CYS A 385 -36.94 -27.70 -2.89
N LYS A 386 -35.92 -26.90 -3.17
CA LYS A 386 -35.96 -25.85 -4.21
C LYS A 386 -35.47 -26.30 -5.58
N GLU A 387 -34.61 -27.31 -5.62
CA GLU A 387 -34.04 -27.85 -6.87
C GLU A 387 -35.04 -28.77 -7.61
N ASN A 388 -36.18 -29.08 -6.97
CA ASN A 388 -37.29 -29.83 -7.53
C ASN A 388 -38.56 -28.99 -7.63
#